data_c7b9fc9d6b7a7cc563c07109a821673e
#
_entry.id   c7b9fc9d6b7a7cc563c07109a821673e
#
_cell.length_a   1.000
_cell.length_b   1.000
_cell.length_c   1.000
_cell.angle_alpha   90.00
_cell.angle_beta   90.00
_cell.angle_gamma   90.00
#
_symmetry.space_group_name_H-M   'P 1'
#
loop_
_entity.id
_entity.type
_entity.pdbx_description
1 polymer ?
#
loop_
_entity_poly.entity_id
_entity_poly.type
_entity_poly.pdbx_seq_one_letter_code
_entity_poly.pdbx_strand_id
1 'polypeptide(L)'
;MSQPAPEFAEELVPDSVIPHQTLPPLRYRDLPEAPHWRKLVGPSIILAGLALGSGEFVFWPYVTYKSGFVFFWACMLGVLTQFFMNLEIERWTLATGESAITGFCRLSRHWAWVMLIMNVVPWVWPGWATGASMLLSWTMFGADIKPLEASAPLTQMTVSIPAELQTQLRFDGSEKRLIWKGAQTPEQAVALKNLDAEPEFQQAVATITARVRRTGGLKHDAWYFQWIAIATLLLVGVVLTTSPVVYNTVEALQSYLVGLIFVIAITLGILIIKPYAVWAMLAGMWNIGGLPAADSGLEFMALLGALAFAGAGGTMNLGQSNFIRDKGYGMGKYIGRITSPLTGNEEPIADVGFHFHHTPENMRRWRDWWRAANIEHFFSFYLTCVVSLMLLALISYSLFRGPDGQLLPGMERFGGGMDFIWGEANLVQSQFSNPLVGNAFRSLFFVMGIALLFTTELGVLDAAARISADIIKINVLRENPQWTLARLYFVILWIEIILSIAILAAGALVPGFSSEPLNFLKISAAMNGMVMCIYGMLLLYLNLKIMPRSLAITPLRFVAMVWACAFFGYFSLQAIQLEVWPMLKSWFGG
;
A
#
# COMPACT_ATOMS: atom_id res chain seq x y z
N MET A 1 -26.56 -47.97 -1.53
CA MET A 1 -26.70 -47.17 -0.29
C MET A 1 -25.51 -47.51 0.60
N SER A 2 -24.44 -46.74 0.50
CA SER A 2 -23.29 -46.86 1.39
C SER A 2 -23.67 -46.15 2.72
N GLN A 3 -23.60 -46.86 3.82
CA GLN A 3 -23.74 -46.29 5.15
C GLN A 3 -22.76 -45.12 5.30
N PRO A 4 -23.20 -43.96 5.83
CA PRO A 4 -22.27 -42.90 6.19
C PRO A 4 -21.29 -43.46 7.21
N ALA A 5 -20.00 -43.16 7.00
CA ALA A 5 -18.97 -43.51 7.96
C ALA A 5 -19.34 -42.98 9.37
N PRO A 6 -19.05 -43.71 10.48
CA PRO A 6 -19.41 -43.26 11.81
C PRO A 6 -18.80 -41.88 12.03
N GLU A 7 -19.66 -40.91 12.36
CA GLU A 7 -19.31 -39.58 12.79
C GLU A 7 -18.58 -39.71 14.12
N PHE A 8 -17.24 -39.85 14.06
CA PHE A 8 -16.43 -39.77 15.27
C PHE A 8 -16.71 -38.38 15.85
N ALA A 9 -17.20 -38.34 17.10
CA ALA A 9 -17.40 -37.09 17.82
C ALA A 9 -16.07 -36.35 17.78
N GLU A 10 -16.00 -35.26 17.01
CA GLU A 10 -14.76 -34.50 16.84
C GLU A 10 -14.40 -33.92 18.22
N GLU A 11 -13.21 -34.25 18.70
CA GLU A 11 -12.73 -33.80 19.99
C GLU A 11 -12.52 -32.28 19.97
N LEU A 12 -13.13 -31.59 20.95
CA LEU A 12 -13.06 -30.13 21.04
C LEU A 12 -11.81 -29.70 21.81
N VAL A 13 -11.19 -28.63 21.38
CA VAL A 13 -10.04 -28.00 22.05
C VAL A 13 -10.56 -27.31 23.33
N PRO A 14 -10.08 -27.67 24.53
CA PRO A 14 -10.54 -27.05 25.75
C PRO A 14 -10.04 -25.63 25.93
N ASP A 15 -10.76 -24.80 26.66
CA ASP A 15 -10.42 -23.39 26.95
C ASP A 15 -9.07 -23.21 27.66
N SER A 16 -8.59 -24.23 28.36
CA SER A 16 -7.27 -24.22 28.96
C SER A 16 -6.12 -24.24 27.94
N VAL A 17 -6.39 -24.67 26.70
CA VAL A 17 -5.43 -24.72 25.60
C VAL A 17 -5.59 -23.49 24.70
N ILE A 18 -6.78 -23.26 24.15
CA ILE A 18 -7.11 -22.07 23.37
C ILE A 18 -8.51 -21.60 23.77
N PRO A 19 -8.65 -20.44 24.43
CA PRO A 19 -9.93 -19.90 24.85
C PRO A 19 -10.87 -19.65 23.66
N HIS A 20 -12.10 -20.12 23.75
CA HIS A 20 -13.09 -19.93 22.68
C HIS A 20 -13.90 -18.63 22.84
N GLN A 21 -14.16 -18.18 24.09
CA GLN A 21 -15.00 -17.02 24.42
C GLN A 21 -16.37 -17.03 23.70
N THR A 22 -16.61 -16.05 22.79
CA THR A 22 -17.86 -15.95 22.02
C THR A 22 -17.83 -16.73 20.70
N LEU A 23 -16.70 -17.29 20.32
CA LEU A 23 -16.55 -18.13 19.13
C LEU A 23 -16.66 -19.61 19.52
N PRO A 24 -17.00 -20.51 18.58
CA PRO A 24 -16.96 -21.95 18.86
C PRO A 24 -15.57 -22.41 19.25
N PRO A 25 -15.45 -23.46 20.08
CA PRO A 25 -14.17 -24.10 20.35
C PRO A 25 -13.59 -24.68 19.05
N LEU A 26 -12.26 -24.66 18.94
CA LEU A 26 -11.54 -25.34 17.87
C LEU A 26 -11.73 -26.86 17.99
N ARG A 27 -11.49 -27.59 16.89
CA ARG A 27 -11.54 -29.05 16.85
C ARG A 27 -10.14 -29.62 16.73
N TYR A 28 -9.87 -30.76 17.37
CA TYR A 28 -8.59 -31.42 17.21
C TYR A 28 -8.49 -32.17 15.88
N ARG A 29 -7.37 -31.95 15.19
CA ARG A 29 -6.93 -32.75 14.03
C ARG A 29 -5.41 -32.81 14.01
N ASP A 30 -4.86 -33.84 13.38
CA ASP A 30 -3.41 -33.93 13.21
C ASP A 30 -2.89 -32.85 12.25
N LEU A 31 -1.76 -32.26 12.61
CA LEU A 31 -1.09 -31.28 11.73
C LEU A 31 -0.60 -31.99 10.46
N PRO A 32 -0.96 -31.55 9.26
CA PRO A 32 -0.47 -32.17 8.03
C PRO A 32 1.06 -32.06 7.90
N GLU A 33 1.66 -32.92 7.11
CA GLU A 33 3.09 -32.81 6.81
C GLU A 33 3.39 -31.57 5.97
N ALA A 34 4.50 -30.88 6.31
CA ALA A 34 4.96 -29.73 5.53
C ALA A 34 5.50 -30.20 4.16
N PRO A 35 5.15 -29.53 3.05
CA PRO A 35 5.76 -29.83 1.77
C PRO A 35 7.26 -29.47 1.80
N HIS A 36 8.03 -30.07 0.88
CA HIS A 36 9.43 -29.72 0.75
C HIS A 36 9.57 -28.23 0.40
N TRP A 37 10.50 -27.52 1.06
CA TRP A 37 10.66 -26.07 0.96
C TRP A 37 10.76 -25.52 -0.48
N ARG A 38 11.28 -26.29 -1.42
CA ARG A 38 11.35 -25.93 -2.86
C ARG A 38 9.98 -25.89 -3.56
N LYS A 39 8.94 -26.45 -2.94
CA LYS A 39 7.56 -26.41 -3.44
C LYS A 39 6.71 -25.34 -2.74
N LEU A 40 7.33 -24.58 -1.83
CA LEU A 40 6.69 -23.53 -1.07
C LEU A 40 6.82 -22.22 -1.87
N VAL A 41 5.91 -22.02 -2.80
CA VAL A 41 5.64 -20.70 -3.39
C VAL A 41 4.15 -20.48 -3.19
N GLY A 42 3.77 -19.36 -2.63
CA GLY A 42 2.35 -19.15 -2.42
C GLY A 42 1.95 -17.89 -1.68
N PRO A 43 1.50 -17.97 -0.43
CA PRO A 43 0.90 -16.83 0.28
C PRO A 43 1.75 -15.59 0.29
N SER A 44 3.05 -15.73 0.53
CA SER A 44 3.97 -14.57 0.59
C SER A 44 4.27 -13.95 -0.77
N ILE A 45 4.10 -14.68 -1.90
CA ILE A 45 4.23 -14.05 -3.23
C ILE A 45 3.02 -13.18 -3.56
N ILE A 46 1.82 -13.56 -3.09
CA ILE A 46 0.63 -12.70 -3.22
C ILE A 46 0.84 -11.43 -2.39
N LEU A 47 1.34 -11.60 -1.16
CA LEU A 47 1.64 -10.47 -0.28
C LEU A 47 2.75 -9.58 -0.86
N ALA A 48 3.78 -10.17 -1.49
CA ALA A 48 4.80 -9.42 -2.21
C ALA A 48 4.23 -8.66 -3.41
N GLY A 49 3.32 -9.27 -4.18
CA GLY A 49 2.64 -8.58 -5.27
C GLY A 49 1.75 -7.41 -4.80
N LEU A 50 1.14 -7.54 -3.62
CA LEU A 50 0.46 -6.43 -2.94
C LEU A 50 1.42 -5.32 -2.51
N ALA A 51 2.59 -5.70 -2.01
CA ALA A 51 3.64 -4.79 -1.57
C ALA A 51 4.28 -4.06 -2.74
N LEU A 52 4.61 -4.81 -3.82
CA LEU A 52 5.18 -4.28 -5.07
C LEU A 52 4.18 -3.37 -5.78
N GLY A 53 4.02 -2.15 -5.28
CA GLY A 53 3.03 -1.22 -5.77
C GLY A 53 3.40 0.23 -5.53
N SER A 54 2.51 0.94 -4.86
CA SER A 54 2.70 2.37 -4.61
C SER A 54 3.89 2.67 -3.69
N GLY A 55 4.26 1.76 -2.80
CA GLY A 55 5.42 1.93 -1.94
C GLY A 55 6.70 2.05 -2.76
N GLU A 56 6.96 1.04 -3.56
CA GLU A 56 8.16 0.91 -4.38
C GLU A 56 8.22 1.90 -5.54
N PHE A 57 7.08 2.12 -6.21
CA PHE A 57 7.06 2.89 -7.46
C PHE A 57 6.70 4.37 -7.25
N VAL A 58 5.92 4.69 -6.21
CA VAL A 58 5.45 6.05 -5.98
C VAL A 58 6.11 6.67 -4.75
N PHE A 59 5.91 6.07 -3.55
CA PHE A 59 6.30 6.73 -2.30
C PHE A 59 7.81 6.83 -2.12
N TRP A 60 8.54 5.72 -2.23
CA TRP A 60 9.98 5.75 -2.00
C TRP A 60 10.77 6.47 -3.09
N PRO A 61 10.45 6.34 -4.39
CA PRO A 61 11.00 7.24 -5.41
C PRO A 61 10.65 8.70 -5.16
N TYR A 62 9.42 9.04 -4.73
CA TYR A 62 9.04 10.41 -4.39
C TYR A 62 9.83 10.97 -3.20
N VAL A 63 9.97 10.20 -2.11
CA VAL A 63 10.80 10.59 -0.97
C VAL A 63 12.25 10.77 -1.41
N THR A 64 12.78 9.87 -2.23
CA THR A 64 14.15 9.94 -2.76
C THR A 64 14.33 11.15 -3.68
N TYR A 65 13.37 11.44 -4.54
CA TYR A 65 13.35 12.65 -5.36
C TYR A 65 13.41 13.91 -4.49
N LYS A 66 12.58 14.01 -3.44
CA LYS A 66 12.45 15.18 -2.58
C LYS A 66 13.65 15.37 -1.63
N SER A 67 14.12 14.31 -0.97
CA SER A 67 15.09 14.40 0.14
C SER A 67 16.33 13.52 -0.02
N GLY A 68 16.51 12.85 -1.16
CA GLY A 68 17.57 11.86 -1.33
C GLY A 68 17.37 10.65 -0.42
N PHE A 69 18.47 10.09 0.08
CA PHE A 69 18.44 8.90 0.92
C PHE A 69 18.48 9.18 2.43
N VAL A 70 18.23 10.42 2.88
CA VAL A 70 18.26 10.78 4.31
C VAL A 70 17.32 9.90 5.15
N PHE A 71 16.16 9.51 4.62
CA PHE A 71 15.15 8.71 5.30
C PHE A 71 15.17 7.22 4.92
N PHE A 72 16.13 6.76 4.11
CA PHE A 72 16.12 5.39 3.58
C PHE A 72 16.40 4.30 4.63
N TRP A 73 17.04 4.65 5.75
CA TRP A 73 17.15 3.77 6.93
C TRP A 73 15.77 3.28 7.41
N ALA A 74 14.77 4.16 7.40
CA ALA A 74 13.43 3.85 7.84
C ALA A 74 12.69 2.93 6.85
N CYS A 75 13.00 2.99 5.54
CA CYS A 75 12.56 2.04 4.54
C CYS A 75 12.97 0.60 4.92
N MET A 76 14.25 0.40 5.15
CA MET A 76 14.80 -0.92 5.48
C MET A 76 14.24 -1.47 6.78
N LEU A 77 14.11 -0.62 7.81
CA LEU A 77 13.47 -1.00 9.07
C LEU A 77 11.97 -1.26 8.91
N GLY A 78 11.29 -0.52 8.05
CA GLY A 78 9.87 -0.73 7.75
C GLY A 78 9.59 -2.11 7.17
N VAL A 79 10.36 -2.54 6.16
CA VAL A 79 10.24 -3.88 5.57
C VAL A 79 10.58 -4.97 6.59
N LEU A 80 11.68 -4.80 7.34
CA LEU A 80 12.09 -5.75 8.37
C LEU A 80 11.03 -5.89 9.48
N THR A 81 10.42 -4.77 9.87
CA THR A 81 9.33 -4.75 10.85
C THR A 81 8.14 -5.55 10.35
N GLN A 82 7.70 -5.31 9.10
CA GLN A 82 6.60 -6.04 8.49
C GLN A 82 6.91 -7.52 8.31
N PHE A 83 8.14 -7.90 7.99
CA PHE A 83 8.57 -9.29 7.94
C PHE A 83 8.29 -10.03 9.27
N PHE A 84 8.64 -9.43 10.40
CA PHE A 84 8.36 -10.05 11.71
C PHE A 84 6.87 -10.07 12.03
N MET A 85 6.14 -9.00 11.73
CA MET A 85 4.68 -8.94 11.95
C MET A 85 3.95 -10.02 11.15
N ASN A 86 4.30 -10.18 9.88
CA ASN A 86 3.70 -11.17 9.00
C ASN A 86 3.96 -12.61 9.46
N LEU A 87 5.17 -12.90 9.91
CA LEU A 87 5.48 -14.22 10.48
C LEU A 87 4.67 -14.52 11.75
N GLU A 88 4.35 -13.52 12.56
CA GLU A 88 3.51 -13.74 13.75
C GLU A 88 2.02 -13.91 13.36
N ILE A 89 1.58 -13.32 12.23
CA ILE A 89 0.27 -13.63 11.60
C ILE A 89 0.25 -15.09 11.13
N GLU A 90 1.31 -15.53 10.43
CA GLU A 90 1.45 -16.92 9.97
C GLU A 90 1.41 -17.93 11.12
N ARG A 91 2.08 -17.62 12.23
CA ARG A 91 2.12 -18.47 13.43
C ARG A 91 0.71 -18.88 13.87
N TRP A 92 -0.18 -17.92 14.00
CA TRP A 92 -1.57 -18.17 14.39
C TRP A 92 -2.28 -19.06 13.39
N THR A 93 -2.22 -18.71 12.11
CA THR A 93 -2.96 -19.39 11.06
C THR A 93 -2.45 -20.81 10.79
N LEU A 94 -1.14 -21.02 10.80
CA LEU A 94 -0.55 -22.35 10.66
C LEU A 94 -0.98 -23.29 11.81
N ALA A 95 -1.11 -22.74 13.03
CA ALA A 95 -1.48 -23.51 14.21
C ALA A 95 -2.98 -23.76 14.36
N THR A 96 -3.83 -22.91 13.77
CA THR A 96 -5.28 -22.94 14.02
C THR A 96 -6.14 -23.01 12.76
N GLY A 97 -5.59 -22.71 11.60
CA GLY A 97 -6.36 -22.53 10.36
C GLY A 97 -7.25 -21.29 10.35
N GLU A 98 -7.35 -20.56 11.46
CA GLU A 98 -8.12 -19.32 11.54
C GLU A 98 -7.33 -18.14 11.00
N SER A 99 -8.04 -17.13 10.49
CA SER A 99 -7.41 -15.84 10.20
C SER A 99 -6.95 -15.13 11.48
N ALA A 100 -5.96 -14.25 11.37
CA ALA A 100 -5.49 -13.47 12.51
C ALA A 100 -6.62 -12.63 13.12
N ILE A 101 -7.54 -12.13 12.30
CA ILE A 101 -8.68 -11.32 12.77
C ILE A 101 -9.66 -12.18 13.55
N THR A 102 -9.91 -13.43 13.13
CA THR A 102 -10.69 -14.39 13.95
C THR A 102 -10.01 -14.59 15.29
N GLY A 103 -8.68 -14.71 15.32
CA GLY A 103 -7.90 -14.73 16.56
C GLY A 103 -8.14 -13.49 17.44
N PHE A 104 -8.20 -12.28 16.86
CA PHE A 104 -8.52 -11.07 17.63
C PHE A 104 -9.96 -11.10 18.17
N CYS A 105 -10.90 -11.69 17.46
CA CYS A 105 -12.27 -11.88 17.95
C CYS A 105 -12.34 -12.84 19.14
N ARG A 106 -11.36 -13.76 19.28
CA ARG A 106 -11.18 -14.59 20.49
C ARG A 106 -10.67 -13.79 21.69
N LEU A 107 -10.09 -12.61 21.50
CA LEU A 107 -9.75 -11.69 22.58
C LEU A 107 -10.98 -10.90 23.03
N SER A 108 -11.71 -10.33 22.08
CA SER A 108 -12.97 -9.63 22.31
C SER A 108 -13.76 -9.50 21.00
N ARG A 109 -15.06 -9.76 21.07
CA ARG A 109 -16.00 -9.60 19.94
C ARG A 109 -15.98 -8.20 19.31
N HIS A 110 -15.66 -7.17 20.09
CA HIS A 110 -15.64 -5.79 19.59
C HIS A 110 -14.57 -5.55 18.53
N TRP A 111 -13.49 -6.34 18.54
CA TRP A 111 -12.44 -6.23 17.51
C TRP A 111 -12.92 -6.55 16.10
N ALA A 112 -13.99 -7.33 15.95
CA ALA A 112 -14.62 -7.57 14.65
C ALA A 112 -14.98 -6.25 13.95
N TRP A 113 -15.70 -5.37 14.64
CA TRP A 113 -16.16 -4.10 14.07
C TRP A 113 -15.03 -3.10 13.87
N VAL A 114 -14.11 -3.03 14.82
CA VAL A 114 -12.93 -2.17 14.71
C VAL A 114 -12.09 -2.58 13.49
N MET A 115 -11.82 -3.88 13.34
CA MET A 115 -11.06 -4.39 12.20
C MET A 115 -11.81 -4.23 10.87
N LEU A 116 -13.14 -4.36 10.86
CA LEU A 116 -13.94 -4.13 9.64
C LEU A 116 -13.81 -2.69 9.15
N ILE A 117 -13.97 -1.71 10.05
CA ILE A 117 -13.80 -0.29 9.71
C ILE A 117 -12.37 -0.03 9.25
N MET A 118 -11.38 -0.53 9.99
CA MET A 118 -9.96 -0.40 9.66
C MET A 118 -9.56 -1.12 8.37
N ASN A 119 -10.36 -2.08 7.91
CA ASN A 119 -10.14 -2.74 6.63
C ASN A 119 -10.80 -1.99 5.48
N VAL A 120 -12.05 -1.57 5.61
CA VAL A 120 -12.80 -0.96 4.49
C VAL A 120 -12.34 0.48 4.23
N VAL A 121 -12.26 1.33 5.28
CA VAL A 121 -12.05 2.77 5.10
C VAL A 121 -10.69 3.13 4.47
N PRO A 122 -9.56 2.50 4.84
CA PRO A 122 -8.29 2.80 4.19
C PRO A 122 -8.20 2.32 2.73
N TRP A 123 -8.93 1.28 2.34
CA TRP A 123 -8.73 0.61 1.05
C TRP A 123 -9.77 0.97 -0.01
N VAL A 124 -10.86 1.65 0.36
CA VAL A 124 -11.89 2.09 -0.59
C VAL A 124 -11.39 3.19 -1.56
N TRP A 125 -10.26 3.81 -1.29
CA TRP A 125 -9.69 4.89 -2.11
C TRP A 125 -9.04 4.32 -3.38
N PRO A 126 -9.49 4.69 -4.59
CA PRO A 126 -9.05 4.07 -5.86
C PRO A 126 -7.69 4.59 -6.36
N GLY A 127 -6.71 4.74 -5.47
CA GLY A 127 -5.42 5.36 -5.77
C GLY A 127 -4.57 4.54 -6.74
N TRP A 128 -4.60 3.22 -6.63
CA TRP A 128 -3.84 2.32 -7.50
C TRP A 128 -4.46 2.22 -8.89
N ALA A 129 -5.78 2.05 -8.97
CA ALA A 129 -6.50 2.05 -10.24
C ALA A 129 -6.33 3.37 -10.99
N THR A 130 -6.45 4.51 -10.29
CA THR A 130 -6.25 5.84 -10.89
C THR A 130 -4.80 6.07 -11.30
N GLY A 131 -3.84 5.64 -10.48
CA GLY A 131 -2.42 5.74 -10.82
C GLY A 131 -2.05 4.91 -12.05
N ALA A 132 -2.45 3.64 -12.11
CA ALA A 132 -2.24 2.78 -13.28
C ALA A 132 -2.88 3.37 -14.54
N SER A 133 -4.09 3.91 -14.41
CA SER A 133 -4.84 4.52 -15.51
C SER A 133 -4.20 5.83 -16.01
N MET A 134 -3.64 6.62 -15.11
CA MET A 134 -2.87 7.81 -15.46
C MET A 134 -1.62 7.44 -16.27
N LEU A 135 -0.86 6.44 -15.85
CA LEU A 135 0.31 5.98 -16.59
C LEU A 135 -0.05 5.40 -17.96
N LEU A 136 -1.16 4.67 -18.05
CA LEU A 136 -1.67 4.15 -19.31
C LEU A 136 -2.11 5.31 -20.24
N SER A 137 -2.81 6.31 -19.71
CA SER A 137 -3.18 7.52 -20.43
C SER A 137 -1.95 8.26 -20.96
N TRP A 138 -0.92 8.42 -20.13
CA TRP A 138 0.35 9.03 -20.56
C TRP A 138 1.08 8.22 -21.64
N THR A 139 0.97 6.93 -21.61
CA THR A 139 1.56 6.05 -22.63
C THR A 139 0.84 6.21 -23.97
N MET A 140 -0.49 6.35 -23.94
CA MET A 140 -1.33 6.42 -25.15
C MET A 140 -1.39 7.83 -25.75
N PHE A 141 -1.50 8.86 -24.92
CA PHE A 141 -1.82 10.23 -25.34
C PHE A 141 -0.70 11.24 -25.03
N GLY A 142 0.32 10.84 -24.30
CA GLY A 142 1.33 11.74 -23.73
C GLY A 142 0.79 12.52 -22.51
N ALA A 143 1.66 13.25 -21.83
CA ALA A 143 1.28 14.17 -20.75
C ALA A 143 1.64 15.60 -21.16
N ASP A 144 0.72 16.52 -21.03
CA ASP A 144 0.97 17.96 -21.22
C ASP A 144 1.33 18.59 -19.86
N ILE A 145 2.44 18.14 -19.29
CA ILE A 145 2.99 18.75 -18.08
C ILE A 145 3.63 20.07 -18.49
N LYS A 146 2.87 21.13 -18.37
CA LYS A 146 3.44 22.47 -18.46
C LYS A 146 4.26 22.73 -17.22
N PRO A 147 5.52 23.19 -17.37
CA PRO A 147 6.29 23.64 -16.20
C PRO A 147 5.45 24.67 -15.44
N LEU A 148 5.44 24.59 -14.11
CA LEU A 148 4.83 25.60 -13.23
C LEU A 148 5.35 27.04 -13.54
N GLU A 149 6.53 27.14 -14.16
CA GLU A 149 7.12 28.38 -14.64
C GLU A 149 6.49 28.96 -15.92
N ALA A 150 5.78 28.15 -16.70
CA ALA A 150 5.00 28.63 -17.84
C ALA A 150 3.64 29.18 -17.41
N SER A 151 3.57 29.79 -16.23
CA SER A 151 2.45 30.62 -15.84
C SER A 151 2.27 31.69 -16.92
N ALA A 152 1.09 31.76 -17.51
CA ALA A 152 0.70 32.93 -18.29
C ALA A 152 1.07 34.17 -17.44
N PRO A 153 1.69 35.20 -18.07
CA PRO A 153 2.05 36.40 -17.36
C PRO A 153 0.86 36.85 -16.50
N LEU A 154 1.09 37.28 -15.26
CA LEU A 154 0.03 37.76 -14.38
C LEU A 154 -0.86 38.80 -15.07
N THR A 155 -0.29 39.52 -16.03
CA THR A 155 -0.98 40.46 -16.92
C THR A 155 -2.09 39.84 -17.79
N GLN A 156 -2.09 38.54 -18.00
CA GLN A 156 -3.14 37.81 -18.76
C GLN A 156 -4.19 37.17 -17.83
N MET A 157 -4.02 37.29 -16.54
CA MET A 157 -4.96 36.79 -15.53
C MET A 157 -5.86 37.94 -15.08
N THR A 158 -7.17 37.72 -15.07
CA THR A 158 -8.13 38.62 -14.44
C THR A 158 -8.01 38.47 -12.91
N VAL A 159 -7.07 39.19 -12.31
CA VAL A 159 -6.78 39.10 -10.87
C VAL A 159 -6.75 40.52 -10.31
N SER A 160 -7.27 40.72 -9.11
CA SER A 160 -7.32 41.99 -8.38
C SER A 160 -5.94 42.38 -7.82
N ILE A 161 -4.91 42.39 -8.67
CA ILE A 161 -3.57 42.86 -8.32
C ILE A 161 -3.30 44.15 -9.13
N PRO A 162 -2.77 45.22 -8.50
CA PRO A 162 -2.40 46.43 -9.23
C PRO A 162 -1.54 46.16 -10.46
N ALA A 163 -1.86 46.78 -11.58
CA ALA A 163 -1.20 46.51 -12.86
C ALA A 163 0.33 46.70 -12.83
N GLU A 164 0.82 47.62 -12.02
CA GLU A 164 2.24 47.85 -11.80
C GLU A 164 2.94 46.64 -11.12
N LEU A 165 2.26 45.99 -10.19
CA LEU A 165 2.79 44.81 -9.49
C LEU A 165 2.69 43.53 -10.34
N GLN A 166 1.71 43.44 -11.26
CA GLN A 166 1.58 42.29 -12.16
C GLN A 166 2.80 42.12 -13.09
N THR A 167 3.48 43.21 -13.45
CA THR A 167 4.68 43.17 -14.28
C THR A 167 5.93 42.76 -13.49
N GLN A 168 5.97 43.03 -12.19
CA GLN A 168 7.13 42.85 -11.31
C GLN A 168 7.09 41.53 -10.55
N LEU A 169 5.92 40.93 -10.38
CA LEU A 169 5.71 39.68 -9.64
C LEU A 169 5.59 38.48 -10.57
N ARG A 170 6.00 37.32 -10.09
CA ARG A 170 5.70 36.02 -10.68
C ARG A 170 5.06 35.10 -9.64
N PHE A 171 4.27 34.16 -10.09
CA PHE A 171 3.72 33.14 -9.19
C PHE A 171 4.73 32.00 -9.04
N ASP A 172 5.07 31.70 -7.78
CA ASP A 172 5.84 30.52 -7.43
C ASP A 172 4.88 29.38 -7.08
N GLY A 173 4.79 28.42 -7.99
CA GLY A 173 3.88 27.29 -7.83
C GLY A 173 4.33 26.30 -6.75
N SER A 174 5.61 26.26 -6.37
CA SER A 174 6.12 25.39 -5.31
C SER A 174 5.69 25.86 -3.94
N GLU A 175 5.77 27.17 -3.71
CA GLU A 175 5.38 27.79 -2.44
C GLU A 175 3.95 28.36 -2.45
N LYS A 176 3.25 28.26 -3.61
CA LYS A 176 1.90 28.80 -3.83
C LYS A 176 1.76 30.26 -3.44
N ARG A 177 2.79 31.06 -3.73
CA ARG A 177 2.86 32.49 -3.42
C ARG A 177 3.37 33.31 -4.59
N LEU A 178 3.16 34.63 -4.52
CA LEU A 178 3.75 35.56 -5.45
C LEU A 178 5.15 35.97 -4.98
N ILE A 179 6.11 36.00 -5.88
CA ILE A 179 7.49 36.44 -5.61
C ILE A 179 7.93 37.47 -6.63
N TRP A 180 8.91 38.28 -6.29
CA TRP A 180 9.48 39.27 -7.21
C TRP A 180 10.27 38.58 -8.34
N LYS A 181 10.24 39.15 -9.52
CA LYS A 181 11.09 38.71 -10.64
C LYS A 181 12.52 39.24 -10.39
N GLY A 182 13.47 38.34 -10.15
CA GLY A 182 14.87 38.69 -9.89
C GLY A 182 15.24 38.70 -8.39
N ALA A 183 16.42 39.24 -8.06
CA ALA A 183 16.91 39.29 -6.69
C ALA A 183 16.04 40.26 -5.87
N GLN A 184 15.55 39.78 -4.73
CA GLN A 184 14.67 40.52 -3.85
C GLN A 184 15.48 41.43 -2.91
N THR A 185 15.11 42.72 -2.85
CA THR A 185 15.67 43.63 -1.87
C THR A 185 14.95 43.47 -0.52
N PRO A 186 15.60 43.84 0.63
CA PRO A 186 14.96 43.76 1.93
C PRO A 186 13.63 44.56 2.03
N GLU A 187 13.56 45.70 1.36
CA GLU A 187 12.34 46.53 1.31
C GLU A 187 11.21 45.86 0.53
N GLN A 188 11.54 45.18 -0.59
CA GLN A 188 10.60 44.42 -1.37
C GLN A 188 10.07 43.19 -0.60
N ALA A 189 10.90 42.55 0.25
CA ALA A 189 10.48 41.45 1.08
C ALA A 189 9.43 41.89 2.12
N VAL A 190 9.64 43.04 2.72
CA VAL A 190 8.68 43.64 3.70
C VAL A 190 7.39 44.03 2.98
N ALA A 191 7.48 44.68 1.80
CA ALA A 191 6.32 45.07 1.02
C ALA A 191 5.47 43.83 0.60
N LEU A 192 6.09 42.74 0.16
CA LEU A 192 5.39 41.51 -0.21
C LEU A 192 4.69 40.86 1.01
N LYS A 193 5.36 40.86 2.17
CA LYS A 193 4.79 40.34 3.41
C LYS A 193 3.56 41.12 3.88
N ASN A 194 3.55 42.46 3.66
CA ASN A 194 2.40 43.29 3.96
C ASN A 194 1.24 43.04 2.98
N LEU A 195 1.55 42.88 1.69
CA LEU A 195 0.56 42.51 0.65
C LEU A 195 -0.03 41.13 0.90
N ASP A 196 0.77 40.13 1.31
CA ASP A 196 0.29 38.79 1.64
C ASP A 196 -0.71 38.78 2.82
N ALA A 197 -0.72 39.80 3.66
CA ALA A 197 -1.67 39.94 4.75
C ALA A 197 -3.03 40.52 4.29
N GLU A 198 -3.13 41.06 3.10
CA GLU A 198 -4.37 41.65 2.58
C GLU A 198 -5.32 40.56 2.05
N PRO A 199 -6.61 40.53 2.44
CA PRO A 199 -7.58 39.52 2.02
C PRO A 199 -7.76 39.42 0.51
N GLU A 200 -7.71 40.57 -0.19
CA GLU A 200 -7.82 40.61 -1.67
C GLU A 200 -6.63 39.92 -2.34
N PHE A 201 -5.44 40.09 -1.79
CA PHE A 201 -4.23 39.49 -2.31
C PHE A 201 -4.21 37.97 -2.06
N GLN A 202 -4.66 37.52 -0.89
CA GLN A 202 -4.83 36.10 -0.59
C GLN A 202 -5.86 35.44 -1.51
N GLN A 203 -6.96 36.14 -1.82
CA GLN A 203 -7.98 35.65 -2.75
C GLN A 203 -7.43 35.58 -4.19
N ALA A 204 -6.60 36.53 -4.59
CA ALA A 204 -5.89 36.53 -5.85
C ALA A 204 -4.93 35.33 -5.95
N VAL A 205 -4.12 35.08 -4.92
CA VAL A 205 -3.21 33.94 -4.83
C VAL A 205 -3.98 32.62 -4.88
N ALA A 206 -5.10 32.52 -4.16
CA ALA A 206 -5.97 31.34 -4.17
C ALA A 206 -6.56 31.10 -5.59
N THR A 207 -7.00 32.18 -6.27
CA THR A 207 -7.53 32.13 -7.62
C THR A 207 -6.45 31.71 -8.62
N ILE A 208 -5.23 32.26 -8.53
CA ILE A 208 -4.08 31.86 -9.35
C ILE A 208 -3.72 30.41 -9.07
N THR A 209 -3.66 30.00 -7.80
CA THR A 209 -3.37 28.64 -7.40
C THR A 209 -4.40 27.65 -7.97
N ALA A 210 -5.69 27.98 -7.88
CA ALA A 210 -6.76 27.18 -8.46
C ALA A 210 -6.67 27.11 -9.99
N ARG A 211 -6.29 28.21 -10.66
CA ARG A 211 -6.12 28.27 -12.10
C ARG A 211 -4.87 27.54 -12.58
N VAL A 212 -3.75 27.67 -11.85
CA VAL A 212 -2.52 26.90 -12.08
C VAL A 212 -2.76 25.41 -11.86
N ARG A 213 -3.52 25.03 -10.85
CA ARG A 213 -4.00 23.65 -10.69
C ARG A 213 -4.82 23.15 -11.87
N ARG A 214 -5.70 24.01 -12.44
CA ARG A 214 -6.51 23.64 -13.61
C ARG A 214 -5.71 23.62 -14.92
N THR A 215 -4.66 24.42 -15.05
CA THR A 215 -3.84 24.51 -16.27
C THR A 215 -2.52 23.76 -16.20
N GLY A 216 -2.01 23.48 -15.02
CA GLY A 216 -0.77 22.71 -14.78
C GLY A 216 -0.98 21.21 -14.67
N GLY A 217 -2.22 20.73 -14.53
CA GLY A 217 -2.58 19.32 -14.57
C GLY A 217 -3.18 18.99 -15.92
N LEU A 218 -2.59 18.05 -16.65
CA LEU A 218 -3.20 17.14 -17.62
C LEU A 218 -4.41 17.71 -18.39
N LYS A 219 -4.19 18.56 -19.37
CA LYS A 219 -5.26 19.18 -20.16
C LYS A 219 -6.16 18.17 -20.92
N HIS A 220 -5.68 16.94 -21.16
CA HIS A 220 -6.42 15.87 -21.82
C HIS A 220 -6.94 14.79 -20.85
N ASP A 221 -6.56 14.79 -19.59
CA ASP A 221 -6.49 13.56 -18.82
C ASP A 221 -7.55 13.39 -17.75
N ALA A 222 -8.13 14.46 -17.22
CA ALA A 222 -9.15 14.35 -16.16
C ALA A 222 -10.36 13.49 -16.59
N TRP A 223 -10.62 13.41 -17.90
CA TRP A 223 -11.74 12.65 -18.42
C TRP A 223 -11.35 11.20 -18.80
N TYR A 224 -10.25 11.02 -19.52
CA TYR A 224 -9.86 9.68 -20.00
C TYR A 224 -9.35 8.78 -18.88
N PHE A 225 -8.49 9.26 -17.98
CA PHE A 225 -7.94 8.41 -16.95
C PHE A 225 -8.99 7.94 -15.93
N GLN A 226 -10.02 8.72 -15.65
CA GLN A 226 -11.12 8.30 -14.78
C GLN A 226 -11.92 7.14 -15.40
N TRP A 227 -12.22 7.21 -16.70
CA TRP A 227 -12.88 6.12 -17.40
C TRP A 227 -12.02 4.88 -17.51
N ILE A 228 -10.72 5.03 -17.74
CA ILE A 228 -9.77 3.93 -17.72
C ILE A 228 -9.70 3.32 -16.30
N ALA A 229 -9.73 4.14 -15.24
CA ALA A 229 -9.75 3.68 -13.86
C ALA A 229 -11.01 2.87 -13.53
N ILE A 230 -12.19 3.35 -13.97
CA ILE A 230 -13.44 2.60 -13.84
C ILE A 230 -13.36 1.26 -14.60
N ALA A 231 -12.86 1.27 -15.82
CA ALA A 231 -12.67 0.05 -16.60
C ALA A 231 -11.69 -0.91 -15.92
N THR A 232 -10.61 -0.41 -15.32
CA THR A 232 -9.64 -1.20 -14.56
C THR A 232 -10.28 -1.86 -13.33
N LEU A 233 -11.06 -1.11 -12.54
CA LEU A 233 -11.80 -1.65 -11.38
C LEU A 233 -12.79 -2.74 -11.80
N LEU A 234 -13.55 -2.51 -12.87
CA LEU A 234 -14.48 -3.50 -13.41
C LEU A 234 -13.74 -4.74 -13.95
N LEU A 235 -12.60 -4.55 -14.63
CA LEU A 235 -11.76 -5.66 -15.10
C LEU A 235 -11.28 -6.53 -13.94
N VAL A 236 -10.79 -5.93 -12.86
CA VAL A 236 -10.39 -6.67 -11.65
C VAL A 236 -11.57 -7.43 -11.07
N GLY A 237 -12.73 -6.79 -10.93
CA GLY A 237 -13.96 -7.45 -10.46
C GLY A 237 -14.36 -8.64 -11.32
N VAL A 238 -14.29 -8.52 -12.64
CA VAL A 238 -14.58 -9.63 -13.58
C VAL A 238 -13.55 -10.75 -13.44
N VAL A 239 -12.26 -10.43 -13.41
CA VAL A 239 -11.19 -11.43 -13.24
C VAL A 239 -11.38 -12.23 -11.96
N LEU A 240 -11.62 -11.56 -10.81
CA LEU A 240 -11.83 -12.23 -9.54
C LEU A 240 -13.13 -13.06 -9.53
N THR A 241 -14.22 -12.54 -10.12
CA THR A 241 -15.51 -13.22 -10.12
C THR A 241 -15.55 -14.44 -11.04
N THR A 242 -14.83 -14.42 -12.17
CA THR A 242 -14.80 -15.52 -13.14
C THR A 242 -13.72 -16.56 -12.85
N SER A 243 -12.89 -16.35 -11.84
CA SER A 243 -11.82 -17.28 -11.46
C SER A 243 -12.35 -18.49 -10.73
N PRO A 244 -12.20 -19.74 -11.24
CA PRO A 244 -12.77 -20.94 -10.61
C PRO A 244 -12.38 -21.09 -9.13
N VAL A 245 -11.09 -20.89 -8.82
CA VAL A 245 -10.57 -20.77 -7.45
C VAL A 245 -9.82 -19.46 -7.38
N VAL A 246 -10.36 -18.49 -6.66
CA VAL A 246 -9.86 -17.10 -6.63
C VAL A 246 -8.37 -17.07 -6.26
N TYR A 247 -8.00 -17.80 -5.21
CA TYR A 247 -6.61 -17.88 -4.74
C TYR A 247 -5.62 -18.25 -5.85
N ASN A 248 -5.92 -19.31 -6.61
CA ASN A 248 -5.02 -19.83 -7.65
C ASN A 248 -4.79 -18.81 -8.78
N THR A 249 -5.84 -18.08 -9.16
CA THR A 249 -5.74 -17.04 -10.19
C THR A 249 -4.94 -15.85 -9.71
N VAL A 250 -5.20 -15.40 -8.48
CA VAL A 250 -4.45 -14.29 -7.87
C VAL A 250 -2.98 -14.68 -7.73
N GLU A 251 -2.66 -15.87 -7.20
CA GLU A 251 -1.29 -16.37 -7.06
C GLU A 251 -0.55 -16.41 -8.41
N ALA A 252 -1.18 -16.98 -9.44
CA ALA A 252 -0.58 -17.11 -10.77
C ALA A 252 -0.34 -15.73 -11.41
N LEU A 253 -1.33 -14.85 -11.37
CA LEU A 253 -1.23 -13.51 -11.94
C LEU A 253 -0.20 -12.65 -11.20
N GLN A 254 -0.21 -12.68 -9.86
CA GLN A 254 0.78 -11.99 -9.04
C GLN A 254 2.20 -12.49 -9.32
N SER A 255 2.39 -13.81 -9.39
CA SER A 255 3.71 -14.40 -9.68
C SER A 255 4.24 -13.98 -11.05
N TYR A 256 3.38 -13.95 -12.07
CA TYR A 256 3.74 -13.49 -13.41
C TYR A 256 4.10 -12.01 -13.44
N LEU A 257 3.26 -11.16 -12.84
CA LEU A 257 3.49 -9.71 -12.81
C LEU A 257 4.73 -9.34 -12.00
N VAL A 258 4.93 -9.95 -10.84
CA VAL A 258 6.15 -9.77 -10.04
C VAL A 258 7.40 -10.15 -10.85
N GLY A 259 7.39 -11.29 -11.55
CA GLY A 259 8.48 -11.69 -12.42
C GLY A 259 8.75 -10.67 -13.53
N LEU A 260 7.71 -10.18 -14.21
CA LEU A 260 7.81 -9.16 -15.24
C LEU A 260 8.40 -7.85 -14.72
N ILE A 261 7.90 -7.38 -13.56
CA ILE A 261 8.37 -6.17 -12.89
C ILE A 261 9.87 -6.28 -12.59
N PHE A 262 10.32 -7.40 -12.02
CA PHE A 262 11.74 -7.60 -11.70
C PHE A 262 12.64 -7.62 -12.94
N VAL A 263 12.21 -8.28 -14.03
CA VAL A 263 12.97 -8.28 -15.29
C VAL A 263 13.15 -6.86 -15.81
N ILE A 264 12.09 -6.05 -15.81
CA ILE A 264 12.16 -4.65 -16.27
C ILE A 264 12.99 -3.80 -15.30
N ALA A 265 12.75 -3.90 -13.98
CA ALA A 265 13.45 -3.10 -12.98
C ALA A 265 14.96 -3.38 -12.96
N ILE A 266 15.37 -4.64 -13.04
CA ILE A 266 16.78 -5.03 -13.12
C ILE A 266 17.40 -4.51 -14.42
N THR A 267 16.72 -4.66 -15.56
CA THR A 267 17.21 -4.15 -16.85
C THR A 267 17.42 -2.64 -16.81
N LEU A 268 16.43 -1.88 -16.31
CA LEU A 268 16.54 -0.43 -16.14
C LEU A 268 17.63 -0.08 -15.11
N GLY A 269 17.73 -0.84 -14.01
CA GLY A 269 18.73 -0.64 -12.98
C GLY A 269 20.16 -0.76 -13.54
N ILE A 270 20.46 -1.80 -14.31
CA ILE A 270 21.77 -2.01 -14.94
C ILE A 270 22.15 -0.84 -15.86
N LEU A 271 21.17 -0.28 -16.56
CA LEU A 271 21.40 0.78 -17.55
C LEU A 271 21.50 2.19 -16.93
N ILE A 272 20.80 2.44 -15.82
CA ILE A 272 20.56 3.79 -15.29
C ILE A 272 21.31 4.05 -14.00
N ILE A 273 21.46 3.05 -13.11
CA ILE A 273 22.02 3.26 -11.77
C ILE A 273 23.47 3.72 -11.86
N LYS A 274 23.75 4.82 -11.19
CA LYS A 274 25.10 5.40 -11.11
C LYS A 274 25.83 4.93 -9.83
N PRO A 275 27.15 4.70 -9.87
CA PRO A 275 27.88 4.26 -8.68
C PRO A 275 27.74 5.19 -7.47
N TYR A 276 27.72 6.51 -7.68
CA TYR A 276 27.55 7.47 -6.58
C TYR A 276 26.18 7.32 -5.88
N ALA A 277 25.13 6.93 -6.61
CA ALA A 277 23.80 6.71 -6.03
C ALA A 277 23.81 5.51 -5.08
N VAL A 278 24.55 4.45 -5.43
CA VAL A 278 24.73 3.27 -4.57
C VAL A 278 25.41 3.66 -3.25
N TRP A 279 26.49 4.44 -3.32
CA TRP A 279 27.18 4.91 -2.11
C TRP A 279 26.30 5.84 -1.27
N ALA A 280 25.55 6.74 -1.89
CA ALA A 280 24.60 7.61 -1.21
C ALA A 280 23.49 6.80 -0.51
N MET A 281 22.96 5.74 -1.14
CA MET A 281 21.96 4.86 -0.55
C MET A 281 22.54 4.09 0.65
N LEU A 282 23.74 3.51 0.51
CA LEU A 282 24.40 2.81 1.61
C LEU A 282 24.64 3.74 2.80
N ALA A 283 25.09 4.97 2.56
CA ALA A 283 25.21 5.98 3.61
C ALA A 283 23.85 6.31 4.26
N GLY A 284 22.79 6.45 3.46
CA GLY A 284 21.44 6.70 3.94
C GLY A 284 20.86 5.57 4.78
N MET A 285 21.20 4.31 4.48
CA MET A 285 20.75 3.15 5.28
C MET A 285 21.32 3.17 6.71
N TRP A 286 22.50 3.74 6.90
CA TRP A 286 23.14 3.86 8.23
C TRP A 286 22.86 5.20 8.92
N ASN A 287 22.18 6.14 8.28
CA ASN A 287 21.80 7.44 8.85
C ASN A 287 20.57 7.33 9.76
N ILE A 288 20.61 6.40 10.72
CA ILE A 288 19.47 6.10 11.61
C ILE A 288 19.05 7.35 12.37
N GLY A 289 17.74 7.69 12.27
CA GLY A 289 17.16 8.88 12.89
C GLY A 289 17.18 10.13 12.00
N GLY A 290 17.85 10.09 10.84
CA GLY A 290 17.80 11.17 9.86
C GLY A 290 16.39 11.37 9.30
N LEU A 291 15.86 12.58 9.37
CA LEU A 291 14.56 12.97 8.83
C LEU A 291 14.77 13.97 7.69
N PRO A 292 13.85 13.98 6.70
CA PRO A 292 13.83 15.02 5.68
C PRO A 292 13.74 16.42 6.30
N ALA A 293 14.43 17.38 5.71
CA ALA A 293 14.36 18.76 6.16
C ALA A 293 12.96 19.32 5.99
N ALA A 294 12.56 20.25 6.86
CA ALA A 294 11.20 20.82 6.86
C ALA A 294 10.84 21.54 5.55
N ASP A 295 11.84 22.08 4.85
CA ASP A 295 11.71 22.75 3.56
C ASP A 295 11.64 21.79 2.36
N SER A 296 11.82 20.47 2.58
CA SER A 296 11.69 19.46 1.52
C SER A 296 10.28 19.34 0.94
N GLY A 297 9.27 19.87 1.63
CA GLY A 297 7.86 19.75 1.25
C GLY A 297 7.29 18.34 1.43
N LEU A 298 7.94 17.49 2.23
CA LEU A 298 7.44 16.18 2.62
C LEU A 298 6.65 16.27 3.92
N GLU A 299 5.37 15.90 3.85
CA GLU A 299 4.47 15.82 4.99
C GLU A 299 4.71 14.53 5.79
N PHE A 300 4.46 14.54 7.11
CA PHE A 300 4.58 13.34 7.96
C PHE A 300 3.62 12.22 7.54
N MET A 301 2.42 12.57 7.04
CA MET A 301 1.50 11.58 6.44
C MET A 301 2.12 10.88 5.25
N ALA A 302 2.87 11.59 4.41
CA ALA A 302 3.58 10.96 3.28
C ALA A 302 4.70 10.03 3.75
N LEU A 303 5.43 10.41 4.82
CA LEU A 303 6.47 9.55 5.42
C LEU A 303 5.87 8.32 6.09
N LEU A 304 4.80 8.47 6.87
CA LEU A 304 4.06 7.34 7.47
C LEU A 304 3.51 6.42 6.36
N GLY A 305 3.00 7.00 5.29
CA GLY A 305 2.54 6.26 4.13
C GLY A 305 3.65 5.48 3.44
N ALA A 306 4.80 6.11 3.23
CA ALA A 306 5.99 5.44 2.69
C ALA A 306 6.43 4.26 3.56
N LEU A 307 6.38 4.40 4.89
CA LEU A 307 6.71 3.32 5.83
C LEU A 307 5.68 2.19 5.81
N ALA A 308 4.39 2.53 5.79
CA ALA A 308 3.33 1.53 5.70
C ALA A 308 3.46 0.70 4.43
N PHE A 309 3.73 1.36 3.30
CA PHE A 309 3.86 0.73 1.99
C PHE A 309 5.32 0.39 1.61
N ALA A 310 6.24 0.34 2.56
CA ALA A 310 7.52 -0.35 2.38
C ALA A 310 7.35 -1.89 2.31
N GLY A 311 6.14 -2.36 2.46
CA GLY A 311 5.65 -3.73 2.30
C GLY A 311 4.17 -3.66 1.96
N ALA A 312 3.37 -4.69 2.27
CA ALA A 312 1.95 -4.73 1.91
C ALA A 312 1.10 -3.69 2.67
N GLY A 313 1.50 -3.37 3.90
CA GLY A 313 0.89 -2.34 4.71
C GLY A 313 -0.48 -2.67 5.30
N GLY A 314 -0.81 -2.03 6.41
CA GLY A 314 -2.15 -2.06 7.00
C GLY A 314 -2.74 -3.45 7.19
N THR A 315 -4.05 -3.56 6.97
CA THR A 315 -4.78 -4.83 7.07
C THR A 315 -4.43 -5.83 5.96
N MET A 316 -3.75 -5.41 4.87
CA MET A 316 -3.30 -6.34 3.83
C MET A 316 -2.30 -7.37 4.38
N ASN A 317 -1.47 -6.97 5.35
CA ASN A 317 -0.63 -7.92 6.07
C ASN A 317 -1.47 -9.00 6.78
N LEU A 318 -2.61 -8.62 7.39
CA LEU A 318 -3.54 -9.58 8.00
C LEU A 318 -4.19 -10.51 6.97
N GLY A 319 -4.37 -10.04 5.73
CA GLY A 319 -4.84 -10.81 4.58
C GLY A 319 -3.96 -12.03 4.28
N GLN A 320 -2.67 -11.99 4.63
CA GLN A 320 -1.79 -13.15 4.53
C GLN A 320 -2.36 -14.39 5.24
N SER A 321 -3.03 -14.21 6.38
CA SER A 321 -3.69 -15.31 7.09
C SER A 321 -4.76 -16.00 6.23
N ASN A 322 -5.51 -15.25 5.43
CA ASN A 322 -6.49 -15.79 4.51
C ASN A 322 -5.81 -16.53 3.34
N PHE A 323 -4.70 -16.00 2.82
CA PHE A 323 -3.93 -16.66 1.75
C PHE A 323 -3.29 -17.97 2.21
N ILE A 324 -2.74 -18.03 3.43
CA ILE A 324 -2.21 -19.24 4.06
C ILE A 324 -3.31 -20.30 4.19
N ARG A 325 -4.49 -19.90 4.65
CA ARG A 325 -5.67 -20.75 4.78
C ARG A 325 -6.10 -21.32 3.42
N ASP A 326 -6.28 -20.48 2.43
CA ASP A 326 -6.75 -20.86 1.10
C ASP A 326 -5.71 -21.71 0.32
N LYS A 327 -4.40 -21.51 0.59
CA LYS A 327 -3.34 -22.41 0.09
C LYS A 327 -3.36 -23.78 0.78
N GLY A 328 -3.98 -23.89 1.94
CA GLY A 328 -4.04 -25.11 2.73
C GLY A 328 -2.75 -25.39 3.50
N TYR A 329 -2.05 -24.35 3.94
CA TYR A 329 -0.84 -24.47 4.78
C TYR A 329 -1.22 -24.72 6.24
N GLY A 330 -0.47 -25.60 6.91
CA GLY A 330 -0.72 -25.96 8.30
C GLY A 330 -2.15 -26.45 8.50
N MET A 331 -2.80 -25.98 9.56
CA MET A 331 -4.20 -26.31 9.86
C MET A 331 -5.19 -25.69 8.85
N GLY A 332 -4.78 -24.72 8.04
CA GLY A 332 -5.56 -24.17 6.93
C GLY A 332 -6.02 -25.23 5.90
N LYS A 333 -5.32 -26.37 5.81
CA LYS A 333 -5.69 -27.50 4.94
C LYS A 333 -7.13 -27.99 5.17
N TYR A 334 -7.66 -27.82 6.37
CA TYR A 334 -8.97 -28.34 6.76
C TYR A 334 -10.10 -27.30 6.62
N ILE A 335 -9.79 -26.05 6.25
CA ILE A 335 -10.78 -24.97 6.21
C ILE A 335 -11.54 -24.92 4.90
N GLY A 336 -10.88 -25.10 3.75
CA GLY A 336 -11.46 -24.93 2.42
C GLY A 336 -11.13 -23.58 1.79
N ARG A 337 -11.54 -23.38 0.51
CA ARG A 337 -11.14 -22.24 -0.32
C ARG A 337 -12.35 -21.49 -0.89
N ILE A 338 -12.15 -20.20 -1.18
CA ILE A 338 -13.18 -19.40 -1.88
C ILE A 338 -13.18 -19.76 -3.36
N THR A 339 -14.34 -20.22 -3.83
CA THR A 339 -14.59 -20.63 -5.23
C THR A 339 -15.64 -19.73 -5.86
N SER A 340 -15.55 -19.51 -7.17
CA SER A 340 -16.51 -18.71 -7.92
C SER A 340 -17.89 -19.35 -7.95
N PRO A 341 -18.95 -18.58 -7.75
CA PRO A 341 -20.33 -19.08 -7.94
C PRO A 341 -20.67 -19.31 -9.41
N LEU A 342 -19.87 -18.78 -10.35
CA LEU A 342 -20.13 -18.87 -11.80
C LEU A 342 -19.37 -20.02 -12.47
N THR A 343 -18.11 -20.22 -12.07
CA THR A 343 -17.19 -21.12 -12.78
C THR A 343 -16.53 -22.15 -11.89
N GLY A 344 -16.64 -22.01 -10.55
CA GLY A 344 -16.05 -22.90 -9.56
C GLY A 344 -17.02 -24.00 -9.11
N ASN A 345 -16.46 -25.10 -8.58
CA ASN A 345 -17.22 -26.06 -7.79
C ASN A 345 -17.22 -25.60 -6.35
N GLU A 346 -18.39 -25.55 -5.71
CA GLU A 346 -18.49 -25.12 -4.32
C GLU A 346 -17.73 -26.08 -3.40
N GLU A 347 -16.72 -25.57 -2.69
CA GLU A 347 -16.00 -26.32 -1.66
C GLU A 347 -16.64 -26.04 -0.30
N PRO A 348 -16.85 -27.06 0.55
CA PRO A 348 -17.30 -26.82 1.91
C PRO A 348 -16.21 -26.08 2.69
N ILE A 349 -16.56 -24.94 3.25
CA ILE A 349 -15.67 -24.13 4.07
C ILE A 349 -16.05 -24.34 5.54
N ALA A 350 -15.07 -24.74 6.36
CA ALA A 350 -15.27 -24.92 7.79
C ALA A 350 -15.47 -23.57 8.47
N ASP A 351 -16.53 -23.46 9.28
CA ASP A 351 -16.85 -22.26 10.08
C ASP A 351 -15.98 -22.12 11.34
N VAL A 352 -15.21 -23.14 11.66
CA VAL A 352 -14.38 -23.24 12.88
C VAL A 352 -12.99 -23.72 12.50
N GLY A 353 -11.98 -23.15 13.14
CA GLY A 353 -10.60 -23.60 12.99
C GLY A 353 -10.32 -24.95 13.67
N PHE A 354 -9.10 -25.42 13.49
CA PHE A 354 -8.60 -26.67 14.02
C PHE A 354 -7.30 -26.44 14.79
N HIS A 355 -7.01 -27.34 15.73
CA HIS A 355 -5.74 -27.36 16.42
C HIS A 355 -5.22 -28.80 16.51
N PHE A 356 -3.98 -29.00 16.87
CA PHE A 356 -3.37 -30.33 16.96
C PHE A 356 -2.92 -30.65 18.37
N HIS A 357 -2.99 -31.94 18.74
CA HIS A 357 -2.37 -32.40 19.98
C HIS A 357 -0.86 -32.23 19.92
N HIS A 358 -0.26 -31.78 21.03
CA HIS A 358 1.19 -31.52 21.12
C HIS A 358 1.99 -32.83 21.30
N THR A 359 1.68 -33.83 20.47
CA THR A 359 2.46 -35.08 20.39
C THR A 359 3.84 -34.81 19.84
N PRO A 360 4.84 -35.67 20.12
CA PRO A 360 6.19 -35.52 19.52
C PRO A 360 6.17 -35.42 17.99
N GLU A 361 5.25 -36.16 17.34
CA GLU A 361 5.10 -36.15 15.87
C GLU A 361 4.52 -34.81 15.36
N ASN A 362 3.41 -34.35 15.92
CA ASN A 362 2.84 -33.04 15.54
C ASN A 362 3.80 -31.89 15.84
N MET A 363 4.58 -31.98 16.93
CA MET A 363 5.60 -30.97 17.23
C MET A 363 6.79 -31.02 16.28
N ARG A 364 7.13 -32.20 15.70
CA ARG A 364 8.09 -32.29 14.61
C ARG A 364 7.52 -31.61 13.35
N ARG A 365 6.30 -31.97 12.93
CA ARG A 365 5.60 -31.36 11.78
C ARG A 365 5.48 -29.85 11.95
N TRP A 366 5.20 -29.36 13.16
CA TRP A 366 5.17 -27.93 13.46
C TRP A 366 6.51 -27.25 13.20
N ARG A 367 7.62 -27.82 13.65
CA ARG A 367 8.95 -27.27 13.37
C ARG A 367 9.26 -27.22 11.88
N ASP A 368 8.84 -28.24 11.15
CA ASP A 368 9.02 -28.32 9.69
C ASP A 368 8.19 -27.23 8.99
N TRP A 369 6.92 -27.06 9.34
CA TRP A 369 6.06 -25.97 8.84
C TRP A 369 6.63 -24.61 9.20
N TRP A 370 7.03 -24.40 10.45
CA TRP A 370 7.56 -23.12 10.89
C TRP A 370 8.85 -22.73 10.17
N ARG A 371 9.75 -23.69 9.96
CA ARG A 371 10.95 -23.49 9.15
C ARG A 371 10.60 -23.16 7.70
N ALA A 372 9.71 -23.89 7.11
CA ALA A 372 9.25 -23.75 5.74
C ALA A 372 8.62 -22.37 5.50
N ALA A 373 7.71 -21.93 6.37
CA ALA A 373 7.07 -20.62 6.34
C ALA A 373 8.10 -19.48 6.44
N ASN A 374 9.04 -19.58 7.40
CA ASN A 374 10.09 -18.56 7.53
C ASN A 374 10.96 -18.42 6.27
N ILE A 375 11.34 -19.53 5.63
CA ILE A 375 12.13 -19.53 4.40
C ILE A 375 11.30 -18.94 3.25
N GLU A 376 10.07 -19.37 3.09
CA GLU A 376 9.16 -18.88 2.04
C GLU A 376 8.94 -17.37 2.19
N HIS A 377 8.61 -16.92 3.38
CA HIS A 377 8.34 -15.49 3.64
C HIS A 377 9.60 -14.63 3.48
N PHE A 378 10.77 -15.15 3.85
CA PHE A 378 12.04 -14.44 3.66
C PHE A 378 12.33 -14.20 2.17
N PHE A 379 12.22 -15.23 1.32
CA PHE A 379 12.53 -15.10 -0.10
C PHE A 379 11.41 -14.44 -0.89
N SER A 380 10.16 -14.86 -0.67
CA SER A 380 9.03 -14.39 -1.47
C SER A 380 8.56 -12.98 -1.11
N PHE A 381 8.65 -12.57 0.17
CA PHE A 381 8.22 -11.24 0.61
C PHE A 381 9.41 -10.35 0.93
N TYR A 382 10.21 -10.68 1.97
CA TYR A 382 11.21 -9.75 2.49
C TYR A 382 12.28 -9.37 1.45
N LEU A 383 12.93 -10.36 0.85
CA LEU A 383 13.98 -10.12 -0.14
C LEU A 383 13.42 -9.43 -1.40
N THR A 384 12.23 -9.81 -1.83
CA THR A 384 11.52 -9.20 -2.96
C THR A 384 11.28 -7.72 -2.71
N CYS A 385 10.70 -7.33 -1.56
CA CYS A 385 10.45 -5.93 -1.22
C CYS A 385 11.77 -5.14 -1.06
N VAL A 386 12.76 -5.68 -0.36
CA VAL A 386 14.06 -4.99 -0.18
C VAL A 386 14.70 -4.70 -1.53
N VAL A 387 14.79 -5.69 -2.42
CA VAL A 387 15.45 -5.52 -3.72
C VAL A 387 14.68 -4.54 -4.61
N SER A 388 13.35 -4.62 -4.67
CA SER A 388 12.54 -3.71 -5.47
C SER A 388 12.64 -2.26 -4.99
N LEU A 389 12.53 -2.03 -3.68
CA LEU A 389 12.66 -0.70 -3.07
C LEU A 389 14.04 -0.10 -3.35
N MET A 390 15.11 -0.89 -3.18
CA MET A 390 16.46 -0.44 -3.50
C MET A 390 16.63 -0.08 -4.98
N LEU A 391 16.15 -0.94 -5.89
CA LEU A 391 16.28 -0.71 -7.32
C LEU A 391 15.54 0.55 -7.77
N LEU A 392 14.27 0.70 -7.40
CA LEU A 392 13.46 1.81 -7.88
C LEU A 392 13.89 3.15 -7.24
N ALA A 393 14.27 3.15 -5.97
CA ALA A 393 14.82 4.33 -5.33
C ALA A 393 16.20 4.73 -5.92
N LEU A 394 17.06 3.76 -6.28
CA LEU A 394 18.34 4.01 -6.95
C LEU A 394 18.15 4.58 -8.37
N ILE A 395 17.17 4.07 -9.12
CA ILE A 395 16.81 4.59 -10.44
C ILE A 395 16.40 6.06 -10.30
N SER A 396 15.46 6.36 -9.39
CA SER A 396 14.99 7.71 -9.12
C SER A 396 16.14 8.66 -8.75
N TYR A 397 16.96 8.27 -7.79
CA TYR A 397 18.12 9.07 -7.37
C TYR A 397 19.10 9.33 -8.53
N SER A 398 19.41 8.30 -9.30
CA SER A 398 20.37 8.39 -10.41
C SER A 398 19.90 9.30 -11.55
N LEU A 399 18.56 9.44 -11.71
CA LEU A 399 17.96 10.29 -12.73
C LEU A 399 17.83 11.74 -12.28
N PHE A 400 17.51 11.99 -11.02
CA PHE A 400 17.19 13.32 -10.54
C PHE A 400 18.31 14.04 -9.80
N ARG A 401 19.29 13.31 -9.24
CA ARG A 401 20.31 13.90 -8.36
C ARG A 401 21.73 13.71 -8.89
N GLY A 402 22.58 14.68 -8.57
CA GLY A 402 24.00 14.65 -8.88
C GLY A 402 24.83 13.93 -7.81
N PRO A 403 26.15 13.80 -8.03
CA PRO A 403 27.08 13.23 -7.05
C PRO A 403 27.15 14.00 -5.73
N ASP A 404 26.80 15.28 -5.74
CA ASP A 404 26.71 16.18 -4.59
C ASP A 404 25.42 15.98 -3.76
N GLY A 405 24.54 15.10 -4.23
CA GLY A 405 23.26 14.83 -3.59
C GLY A 405 22.18 15.89 -3.87
N GLN A 406 22.48 16.95 -4.63
CA GLN A 406 21.51 17.98 -4.99
C GLN A 406 20.68 17.56 -6.22
N LEU A 407 19.47 18.14 -6.34
CA LEU A 407 18.67 17.98 -7.55
C LEU A 407 19.41 18.57 -8.76
N LEU A 408 19.36 17.87 -9.87
CA LEU A 408 19.89 18.38 -11.12
C LEU A 408 19.09 19.62 -11.58
N PRO A 409 19.73 20.61 -12.23
CA PRO A 409 19.07 21.83 -12.66
C PRO A 409 17.79 21.58 -13.46
N GLY A 410 16.70 22.26 -13.09
CA GLY A 410 15.40 22.16 -13.75
C GLY A 410 14.57 20.92 -13.38
N MET A 411 15.02 20.12 -12.44
CA MET A 411 14.26 18.95 -11.97
C MET A 411 13.19 19.31 -10.93
N GLU A 412 13.25 20.48 -10.32
CA GLU A 412 12.28 21.02 -9.36
C GLU A 412 10.85 21.08 -9.92
N ARG A 413 10.74 21.21 -11.25
CA ARG A 413 9.46 21.28 -11.99
C ARG A 413 8.57 20.04 -11.85
N PHE A 414 9.14 18.90 -11.48
CA PHE A 414 8.41 17.63 -11.32
C PHE A 414 7.89 17.40 -9.89
N GLY A 415 7.87 18.44 -9.04
CA GLY A 415 7.49 18.33 -7.63
C GLY A 415 6.01 18.19 -7.33
N GLY A 416 5.11 18.29 -8.33
CA GLY A 416 3.67 18.24 -8.16
C GLY A 416 3.08 16.85 -8.40
N GLY A 417 2.42 16.26 -7.41
CA GLY A 417 1.68 15.01 -7.58
C GLY A 417 2.49 13.84 -8.13
N MET A 418 2.01 13.21 -9.17
CA MET A 418 2.67 12.09 -9.89
C MET A 418 3.65 12.56 -10.98
N ASP A 419 3.87 13.87 -11.15
CA ASP A 419 4.67 14.44 -12.24
C ASP A 419 6.12 13.95 -12.25
N PHE A 420 6.67 13.61 -11.07
CA PHE A 420 8.01 13.05 -10.98
C PHE A 420 8.15 11.72 -11.76
N ILE A 421 7.11 10.89 -11.83
CA ILE A 421 7.11 9.63 -12.60
C ILE A 421 7.21 9.93 -14.11
N TRP A 422 6.48 10.95 -14.57
CA TRP A 422 6.63 11.43 -15.95
C TRP A 422 8.06 11.95 -16.21
N GLY A 423 8.60 12.68 -15.24
CA GLY A 423 9.98 13.15 -15.27
C GLY A 423 10.97 11.98 -15.38
N GLU A 424 10.83 10.96 -14.53
CA GLU A 424 11.64 9.74 -14.59
C GLU A 424 11.57 9.07 -15.96
N ALA A 425 10.37 8.86 -16.49
CA ALA A 425 10.16 8.23 -17.79
C ALA A 425 10.87 8.98 -18.93
N ASN A 426 10.81 10.33 -18.94
CA ASN A 426 11.51 11.13 -19.92
C ASN A 426 13.03 11.13 -19.73
N LEU A 427 13.50 11.11 -18.48
CA LEU A 427 14.92 10.99 -18.18
C LEU A 427 15.45 9.59 -18.56
N VAL A 428 14.66 8.53 -18.37
CA VAL A 428 14.98 7.19 -18.90
C VAL A 428 15.17 7.25 -20.42
N GLN A 429 14.24 7.88 -21.14
CA GLN A 429 14.34 8.06 -22.60
C GLN A 429 15.62 8.78 -23.01
N SER A 430 16.00 9.84 -22.29
CA SER A 430 17.14 10.68 -22.61
C SER A 430 18.51 10.00 -22.35
N GLN A 431 18.56 8.86 -21.64
CA GLN A 431 19.79 8.10 -21.45
C GLN A 431 20.31 7.46 -22.76
N PHE A 432 19.48 7.39 -23.79
CA PHE A 432 19.78 6.71 -25.04
C PHE A 432 19.91 7.69 -26.21
N SER A 433 21.01 7.60 -26.95
CA SER A 433 21.24 8.44 -28.14
C SER A 433 20.28 8.10 -29.30
N ASN A 434 19.82 6.85 -29.37
CA ASN A 434 18.85 6.43 -30.37
C ASN A 434 17.41 6.68 -29.86
N PRO A 435 16.61 7.54 -30.53
CA PRO A 435 15.26 7.87 -30.10
C PRO A 435 14.30 6.67 -30.05
N LEU A 436 14.45 5.67 -30.92
CA LEU A 436 13.62 4.47 -30.90
C LEU A 436 13.90 3.62 -29.67
N VAL A 437 15.18 3.45 -29.32
CA VAL A 437 15.60 2.74 -28.12
C VAL A 437 15.13 3.49 -26.87
N GLY A 438 15.33 4.81 -26.82
CA GLY A 438 14.87 5.64 -25.72
C GLY A 438 13.35 5.56 -25.51
N ASN A 439 12.56 5.61 -26.58
CA ASN A 439 11.11 5.44 -26.51
C ASN A 439 10.71 4.04 -26.01
N ALA A 440 11.41 2.99 -26.43
CA ALA A 440 11.14 1.63 -25.98
C ALA A 440 11.37 1.51 -24.46
N PHE A 441 12.49 2.03 -23.92
CA PHE A 441 12.76 1.99 -22.49
C PHE A 441 11.82 2.87 -21.66
N ARG A 442 11.43 4.03 -22.17
CA ARG A 442 10.36 4.84 -21.59
C ARG A 442 9.05 4.07 -21.50
N SER A 443 8.65 3.39 -22.57
CA SER A 443 7.45 2.55 -22.58
C SER A 443 7.55 1.38 -21.61
N LEU A 444 8.71 0.73 -21.50
CA LEU A 444 8.95 -0.32 -20.51
C LEU A 444 8.83 0.20 -19.07
N PHE A 445 9.32 1.41 -18.79
CA PHE A 445 9.16 2.04 -17.49
C PHE A 445 7.68 2.26 -17.15
N PHE A 446 6.87 2.75 -18.08
CA PHE A 446 5.43 2.88 -17.87
C PHE A 446 4.73 1.53 -17.71
N VAL A 447 5.06 0.53 -18.53
CA VAL A 447 4.52 -0.83 -18.40
C VAL A 447 4.82 -1.41 -17.02
N MET A 448 6.04 -1.22 -16.51
CA MET A 448 6.41 -1.61 -15.15
C MET A 448 5.54 -0.91 -14.10
N GLY A 449 5.37 0.41 -14.21
CA GLY A 449 4.54 1.18 -13.28
C GLY A 449 3.07 0.78 -13.32
N ILE A 450 2.51 0.55 -14.52
CA ILE A 450 1.14 0.05 -14.69
C ILE A 450 1.01 -1.33 -14.04
N ALA A 451 1.96 -2.25 -14.29
CA ALA A 451 1.95 -3.58 -13.69
C ALA A 451 2.03 -3.52 -12.15
N LEU A 452 2.90 -2.66 -11.58
CA LEU A 452 3.05 -2.44 -10.14
C LEU A 452 1.74 -1.96 -9.50
N LEU A 453 1.10 -0.96 -10.08
CA LEU A 453 -0.13 -0.40 -9.52
C LEU A 453 -1.34 -1.34 -9.75
N PHE A 454 -1.41 -2.00 -10.90
CA PHE A 454 -2.48 -2.97 -11.20
C PHE A 454 -2.42 -4.21 -10.30
N THR A 455 -1.22 -4.76 -10.06
CA THR A 455 -1.06 -5.93 -9.19
C THR A 455 -1.47 -5.61 -7.75
N THR A 456 -1.18 -4.39 -7.28
CA THR A 456 -1.63 -3.93 -5.97
C THR A 456 -3.14 -3.75 -5.92
N GLU A 457 -3.77 -3.10 -6.91
CA GLU A 457 -5.22 -2.94 -6.97
C GLU A 457 -5.95 -4.30 -6.93
N LEU A 458 -5.49 -5.26 -7.74
CA LEU A 458 -6.02 -6.62 -7.76
C LEU A 458 -5.95 -7.27 -6.37
N GLY A 459 -4.79 -7.17 -5.73
CA GLY A 459 -4.57 -7.79 -4.42
C GLY A 459 -5.30 -7.07 -3.30
N VAL A 460 -5.43 -5.74 -3.35
CA VAL A 460 -6.19 -4.94 -2.38
C VAL A 460 -7.66 -5.30 -2.40
N LEU A 461 -8.30 -5.31 -3.56
CA LEU A 461 -9.71 -5.69 -3.69
C LEU A 461 -9.96 -7.13 -3.25
N ASP A 462 -9.08 -8.07 -3.64
CA ASP A 462 -9.18 -9.47 -3.19
C ASP A 462 -9.03 -9.61 -1.67
N ALA A 463 -8.00 -9.00 -1.07
CA ALA A 463 -7.73 -9.14 0.35
C ALA A 463 -8.75 -8.40 1.22
N ALA A 464 -9.17 -7.19 0.83
CA ALA A 464 -10.15 -6.42 1.58
C ALA A 464 -11.51 -7.12 1.61
N ALA A 465 -11.95 -7.66 0.47
CA ALA A 465 -13.19 -8.44 0.39
C ALA A 465 -13.11 -9.75 1.22
N ARG A 466 -11.96 -10.46 1.20
CA ARG A 466 -11.76 -11.68 2.01
C ARG A 466 -11.82 -11.40 3.50
N ILE A 467 -11.09 -10.39 3.96
CA ILE A 467 -11.04 -9.98 5.36
C ILE A 467 -12.45 -9.58 5.84
N SER A 468 -13.14 -8.74 5.08
CA SER A 468 -14.48 -8.26 5.42
C SER A 468 -15.50 -9.40 5.44
N ALA A 469 -15.44 -10.31 4.46
CA ALA A 469 -16.30 -11.49 4.41
C ALA A 469 -16.08 -12.43 5.60
N ASP A 470 -14.82 -12.67 5.97
CA ASP A 470 -14.45 -13.51 7.12
C ASP A 470 -15.00 -12.91 8.43
N ILE A 471 -14.82 -11.60 8.64
CA ILE A 471 -15.35 -10.89 9.81
C ILE A 471 -16.87 -11.01 9.90
N ILE A 472 -17.59 -10.73 8.81
CA ILE A 472 -19.05 -10.73 8.78
C ILE A 472 -19.59 -12.15 8.93
N LYS A 473 -19.01 -13.14 8.23
CA LYS A 473 -19.44 -14.54 8.34
C LYS A 473 -19.32 -15.05 9.77
N ILE A 474 -18.17 -14.87 10.39
CA ILE A 474 -17.89 -15.45 11.70
C ILE A 474 -18.66 -14.76 12.83
N ASN A 475 -18.83 -13.43 12.77
CA ASN A 475 -19.38 -12.69 13.90
C ASN A 475 -20.87 -12.37 13.77
N VAL A 476 -21.42 -12.32 12.54
CA VAL A 476 -22.80 -11.87 12.28
C VAL A 476 -23.66 -12.95 11.61
N LEU A 477 -23.13 -13.63 10.59
CA LEU A 477 -23.89 -14.53 9.72
C LEU A 477 -23.48 -15.99 9.86
N ARG A 478 -22.82 -16.38 10.96
CA ARG A 478 -22.32 -17.74 11.17
C ARG A 478 -23.42 -18.80 11.05
N GLU A 479 -24.54 -18.57 11.69
CA GLU A 479 -25.66 -19.54 11.72
C GLU A 479 -26.55 -19.51 10.46
N ASN A 480 -26.27 -18.57 9.55
CA ASN A 480 -27.07 -18.45 8.34
C ASN A 480 -26.45 -19.24 7.18
N PRO A 481 -27.02 -20.40 6.79
CA PRO A 481 -26.46 -21.25 5.75
C PRO A 481 -26.58 -20.64 4.34
N GLN A 482 -27.45 -19.65 4.14
CA GLN A 482 -27.63 -18.99 2.85
C GLN A 482 -26.45 -18.07 2.51
N TRP A 483 -25.80 -17.51 3.54
CA TRP A 483 -24.64 -16.62 3.41
C TRP A 483 -23.34 -17.39 3.61
N THR A 484 -22.90 -18.10 2.57
CA THR A 484 -21.59 -18.73 2.57
C THR A 484 -20.47 -17.68 2.52
N LEU A 485 -19.26 -18.05 2.97
CA LEU A 485 -18.10 -17.16 2.91
C LEU A 485 -17.83 -16.70 1.46
N ALA A 486 -18.00 -17.58 0.49
CA ALA A 486 -17.85 -17.26 -0.93
C ALA A 486 -18.86 -16.21 -1.40
N ARG A 487 -20.13 -16.35 -1.06
CA ARG A 487 -21.17 -15.36 -1.42
C ARG A 487 -20.86 -13.99 -0.81
N LEU A 488 -20.49 -13.96 0.48
CA LEU A 488 -20.13 -12.71 1.15
C LEU A 488 -18.93 -12.05 0.48
N TYR A 489 -17.90 -12.82 0.14
CA TYR A 489 -16.74 -12.32 -0.57
C TYR A 489 -17.12 -11.58 -1.86
N PHE A 490 -17.92 -12.20 -2.74
CA PHE A 490 -18.29 -11.55 -4.00
C PHE A 490 -19.21 -10.35 -3.82
N VAL A 491 -20.14 -10.39 -2.87
CA VAL A 491 -21.00 -9.24 -2.56
C VAL A 491 -20.15 -8.06 -2.08
N ILE A 492 -19.21 -8.29 -1.17
CA ILE A 492 -18.36 -7.24 -0.63
C ILE A 492 -17.41 -6.70 -1.69
N LEU A 493 -16.78 -7.57 -2.49
CA LEU A 493 -15.93 -7.19 -3.62
C LEU A 493 -16.64 -6.19 -4.54
N TRP A 494 -17.87 -6.47 -4.93
CA TRP A 494 -18.61 -5.57 -5.81
C TRP A 494 -19.09 -4.30 -5.09
N ILE A 495 -19.37 -4.34 -3.79
CA ILE A 495 -19.64 -3.14 -2.98
C ILE A 495 -18.40 -2.24 -2.94
N GLU A 496 -17.21 -2.78 -2.70
CA GLU A 496 -15.94 -2.03 -2.69
C GLU A 496 -15.67 -1.39 -4.05
N ILE A 497 -15.86 -2.12 -5.15
CA ILE A 497 -15.73 -1.60 -6.51
C ILE A 497 -16.70 -0.44 -6.76
N ILE A 498 -17.99 -0.60 -6.39
CA ILE A 498 -19.02 0.44 -6.56
C ILE A 498 -18.68 1.68 -5.73
N LEU A 499 -18.20 1.52 -4.50
CA LEU A 499 -17.79 2.63 -3.66
C LEU A 499 -16.57 3.36 -4.25
N SER A 500 -15.58 2.63 -4.76
CA SER A 500 -14.42 3.21 -5.44
C SER A 500 -14.83 4.00 -6.69
N ILE A 501 -15.76 3.46 -7.48
CA ILE A 501 -16.34 4.17 -8.64
C ILE A 501 -17.11 5.42 -8.20
N ALA A 502 -17.85 5.35 -7.10
CA ALA A 502 -18.57 6.51 -6.56
C ALA A 502 -17.61 7.62 -6.11
N ILE A 503 -16.47 7.27 -5.50
CA ILE A 503 -15.42 8.22 -5.13
C ILE A 503 -14.82 8.88 -6.39
N LEU A 504 -14.57 8.11 -7.45
CA LEU A 504 -14.10 8.66 -8.73
C LEU A 504 -15.13 9.62 -9.35
N ALA A 505 -16.41 9.24 -9.33
CA ALA A 505 -17.49 10.10 -9.81
C ALA A 505 -17.62 11.38 -8.98
N ALA A 506 -17.46 11.30 -7.66
CA ALA A 506 -17.44 12.47 -6.79
C ALA A 506 -16.27 13.41 -7.16
N GLY A 507 -15.09 12.87 -7.46
CA GLY A 507 -13.93 13.66 -7.93
C GLY A 507 -14.20 14.41 -9.24
N ALA A 508 -15.05 13.86 -10.10
CA ALA A 508 -15.45 14.50 -11.36
C ALA A 508 -16.56 15.55 -11.17
N LEU A 509 -17.47 15.34 -10.23
CA LEU A 509 -18.71 16.12 -10.08
C LEU A 509 -18.64 17.17 -8.98
N VAL A 510 -17.83 16.96 -7.93
CA VAL A 510 -17.76 17.85 -6.78
C VAL A 510 -16.59 18.83 -6.92
N PRO A 511 -16.86 20.15 -7.03
CA PRO A 511 -15.78 21.14 -7.09
C PRO A 511 -14.89 21.10 -5.85
N GLY A 512 -13.59 21.05 -6.04
CA GLY A 512 -12.60 21.00 -4.94
C GLY A 512 -12.25 19.61 -4.42
N PHE A 513 -13.00 18.57 -4.79
CA PHE A 513 -12.60 17.21 -4.49
C PHE A 513 -11.47 16.78 -5.43
N SER A 514 -10.34 16.38 -4.88
CA SER A 514 -9.18 15.97 -5.66
C SER A 514 -9.34 14.52 -6.10
N SER A 515 -9.20 14.25 -7.40
CA SER A 515 -9.11 12.89 -7.95
C SER A 515 -7.67 12.48 -8.28
N GLU A 516 -6.68 13.22 -7.75
CA GLU A 516 -5.29 12.92 -8.00
C GLU A 516 -4.86 11.63 -7.30
N PRO A 517 -4.22 10.66 -8.02
CA PRO A 517 -3.84 9.37 -7.48
C PRO A 517 -2.98 9.46 -6.23
N LEU A 518 -1.99 10.35 -6.20
CA LEU A 518 -1.09 10.51 -5.05
C LEU A 518 -1.83 10.89 -3.77
N ASN A 519 -2.89 11.71 -3.85
CA ASN A 519 -3.69 12.07 -2.68
C ASN A 519 -4.48 10.88 -2.14
N PHE A 520 -5.09 10.08 -3.00
CA PHE A 520 -5.77 8.84 -2.58
C PHE A 520 -4.79 7.85 -1.94
N LEU A 521 -3.61 7.69 -2.56
CA LEU A 521 -2.56 6.83 -2.01
C LEU A 521 -2.06 7.33 -0.65
N LYS A 522 -1.83 8.63 -0.46
CA LYS A 522 -1.41 9.21 0.82
C LYS A 522 -2.44 8.98 1.94
N ILE A 523 -3.73 9.20 1.67
CA ILE A 523 -4.81 8.97 2.64
C ILE A 523 -4.84 7.50 3.05
N SER A 524 -4.92 6.59 2.06
CA SER A 524 -4.90 5.15 2.30
C SER A 524 -3.68 4.73 3.11
N ALA A 525 -2.50 5.16 2.70
CA ALA A 525 -1.23 4.76 3.29
C ALA A 525 -1.06 5.24 4.73
N ALA A 526 -1.42 6.48 5.03
CA ALA A 526 -1.33 7.03 6.39
C ALA A 526 -2.29 6.31 7.35
N MET A 527 -3.53 6.07 6.91
CA MET A 527 -4.50 5.30 7.71
C MET A 527 -3.99 3.88 7.97
N ASN A 528 -3.40 3.21 6.97
CA ASN A 528 -2.85 1.88 7.12
C ASN A 528 -1.63 1.83 8.06
N GLY A 529 -0.81 2.86 8.10
CA GLY A 529 0.26 2.99 9.09
C GLY A 529 -0.26 3.00 10.54
N MET A 530 -1.36 3.74 10.79
CA MET A 530 -2.02 3.77 12.10
C MET A 530 -2.62 2.41 12.48
N VAL A 531 -3.25 1.73 11.52
CA VAL A 531 -3.83 0.39 11.71
C VAL A 531 -2.75 -0.62 12.13
N MET A 532 -1.53 -0.52 11.57
CA MET A 532 -0.42 -1.41 11.89
C MET A 532 0.01 -1.33 13.36
N CYS A 533 -0.02 -0.15 13.98
CA CYS A 533 0.24 -0.02 15.41
C CYS A 533 -0.80 -0.79 16.23
N ILE A 534 -2.09 -0.67 15.89
CA ILE A 534 -3.20 -1.27 16.65
C ILE A 534 -3.16 -2.80 16.53
N TYR A 535 -3.12 -3.35 15.31
CA TYR A 535 -3.11 -4.81 15.18
C TYR A 535 -1.79 -5.44 15.63
N GLY A 536 -0.68 -4.69 15.57
CA GLY A 536 0.59 -5.14 16.13
C GLY A 536 0.51 -5.47 17.61
N MET A 537 -0.16 -4.62 18.40
CA MET A 537 -0.44 -4.87 19.82
C MET A 537 -1.36 -6.07 20.02
N LEU A 538 -2.41 -6.19 19.21
CA LEU A 538 -3.34 -7.32 19.28
C LEU A 538 -2.65 -8.64 18.93
N LEU A 539 -1.81 -8.64 17.91
CA LEU A 539 -1.06 -9.79 17.46
C LEU A 539 -0.04 -10.25 18.52
N LEU A 540 0.64 -9.28 19.14
CA LEU A 540 1.55 -9.57 20.24
C LEU A 540 0.79 -10.22 21.42
N TYR A 541 -0.36 -9.65 21.80
CA TYR A 541 -1.18 -10.20 22.87
C TYR A 541 -1.72 -11.60 22.52
N LEU A 542 -2.18 -11.81 21.28
CA LEU A 542 -2.67 -13.10 20.78
C LEU A 542 -1.60 -14.19 20.93
N ASN A 543 -0.38 -13.90 20.45
CA ASN A 543 0.72 -14.88 20.45
C ASN A 543 1.38 -15.08 21.82
N LEU A 544 1.16 -14.17 22.78
CA LEU A 544 1.66 -14.31 24.15
C LEU A 544 0.67 -15.00 25.09
N LYS A 545 -0.63 -14.71 24.95
CA LYS A 545 -1.65 -15.06 25.94
C LYS A 545 -2.61 -16.15 25.49
N ILE A 546 -2.88 -16.23 24.18
CA ILE A 546 -3.84 -17.19 23.63
C ILE A 546 -3.13 -18.40 23.05
N MET A 547 -2.00 -18.20 22.39
CA MET A 547 -1.23 -19.30 21.81
C MET A 547 -0.64 -20.18 22.91
N PRO A 548 -0.73 -21.53 22.80
CA PRO A 548 -0.09 -22.45 23.74
C PRO A 548 1.42 -22.19 23.89
N ARG A 549 1.95 -22.34 25.10
CA ARG A 549 3.36 -22.02 25.42
C ARG A 549 4.38 -22.71 24.52
N SER A 550 4.09 -23.94 24.09
CA SER A 550 4.95 -24.72 23.17
C SER A 550 5.08 -24.11 21.76
N LEU A 551 4.11 -23.27 21.37
CA LEU A 551 4.04 -22.58 20.08
C LEU A 551 4.23 -21.06 20.23
N ALA A 552 4.47 -20.57 21.44
CA ALA A 552 4.53 -19.14 21.74
C ALA A 552 5.71 -18.43 21.04
N ILE A 553 5.59 -17.11 20.98
CA ILE A 553 6.59 -16.21 20.41
C ILE A 553 7.94 -16.32 21.15
N THR A 554 9.04 -16.33 20.39
CA THR A 554 10.40 -16.34 20.95
C THR A 554 10.82 -14.95 21.45
N PRO A 555 11.79 -14.85 22.40
CA PRO A 555 12.23 -13.55 22.93
C PRO A 555 12.67 -12.53 21.86
N LEU A 556 13.43 -12.97 20.85
CA LEU A 556 13.84 -12.09 19.76
C LEU A 556 12.64 -11.52 18.99
N ARG A 557 11.67 -12.36 18.69
CA ARG A 557 10.46 -11.94 17.97
C ARG A 557 9.55 -11.07 18.85
N PHE A 558 9.51 -11.33 20.14
CA PHE A 558 8.84 -10.46 21.10
C PHE A 558 9.42 -9.03 21.04
N VAL A 559 10.74 -8.90 21.10
CA VAL A 559 11.41 -7.60 20.96
C VAL A 559 11.09 -6.95 19.61
N ALA A 560 11.13 -7.72 18.51
CA ALA A 560 10.78 -7.21 17.19
C ALA A 560 9.30 -6.72 17.11
N MET A 561 8.37 -7.42 17.77
CA MET A 561 6.97 -6.99 17.81
C MET A 561 6.73 -5.76 18.67
N VAL A 562 7.44 -5.63 19.82
CA VAL A 562 7.42 -4.40 20.64
C VAL A 562 7.99 -3.23 19.84
N TRP A 563 9.11 -3.46 19.14
CA TRP A 563 9.66 -2.47 18.19
C TRP A 563 8.64 -2.08 17.13
N ALA A 564 7.93 -3.03 16.51
CA ALA A 564 6.92 -2.75 15.50
C ALA A 564 5.82 -1.81 16.01
N CYS A 565 5.30 -2.08 17.21
CA CYS A 565 4.30 -1.22 17.85
C CYS A 565 4.84 0.19 18.14
N ALA A 566 6.08 0.29 18.64
CA ALA A 566 6.70 1.58 18.93
C ALA A 566 7.00 2.38 17.64
N PHE A 567 7.50 1.71 16.61
CA PHE A 567 7.87 2.31 15.32
C PHE A 567 6.65 2.89 14.61
N PHE A 568 5.62 2.10 14.34
CA PHE A 568 4.40 2.60 13.72
C PHE A 568 3.62 3.54 14.65
N GLY A 569 3.67 3.32 15.97
CA GLY A 569 3.07 4.21 16.96
C GLY A 569 3.67 5.60 16.95
N TYR A 570 5.00 5.72 16.89
CA TYR A 570 5.70 7.01 16.82
C TYR A 570 5.29 7.81 15.58
N PHE A 571 5.40 7.22 14.39
CA PHE A 571 5.05 7.93 13.15
C PHE A 571 3.55 8.25 13.06
N SER A 572 2.68 7.37 13.60
CA SER A 572 1.23 7.64 13.67
C SER A 572 0.91 8.82 14.59
N LEU A 573 1.55 8.90 15.76
CA LEU A 573 1.36 10.02 16.70
C LEU A 573 1.83 11.34 16.08
N GLN A 574 2.98 11.35 15.41
CA GLN A 574 3.48 12.54 14.72
C GLN A 574 2.53 12.99 13.61
N ALA A 575 2.04 12.08 12.76
CA ALA A 575 1.07 12.40 11.71
C ALA A 575 -0.25 12.97 12.30
N ILE A 576 -0.74 12.38 13.39
CA ILE A 576 -1.94 12.87 14.07
C ILE A 576 -1.71 14.28 14.64
N GLN A 577 -0.61 14.51 15.34
CA GLN A 577 -0.33 15.77 16.01
C GLN A 577 -0.05 16.91 15.03
N LEU A 578 0.71 16.64 13.97
CA LEU A 578 1.20 17.68 13.06
C LEU A 578 0.22 18.00 11.93
N GLU A 579 -0.63 17.05 11.53
CA GLU A 579 -1.48 17.21 10.35
C GLU A 579 -2.96 16.98 10.63
N VAL A 580 -3.33 15.83 11.24
CA VAL A 580 -4.74 15.48 11.45
C VAL A 580 -5.40 16.38 12.47
N TRP A 581 -4.74 16.62 13.61
CA TRP A 581 -5.29 17.45 14.68
C TRP A 581 -5.47 18.92 14.29
N PRO A 582 -4.52 19.61 13.63
CA PRO A 582 -4.75 20.95 13.09
C PRO A 582 -5.90 21.02 12.08
N MET A 583 -6.00 20.01 11.19
CA MET A 583 -7.09 19.92 10.22
C MET A 583 -8.46 19.78 10.91
N LEU A 584 -8.58 18.91 11.91
CA LEU A 584 -9.82 18.77 12.69
C LEU A 584 -10.16 20.05 13.44
N LYS A 585 -9.17 20.72 14.03
CA LYS A 585 -9.39 22.02 14.69
C LYS A 585 -9.92 23.08 13.72
N SER A 586 -9.41 23.13 12.49
CA SER A 586 -9.91 24.08 11.48
C SER A 586 -11.35 23.79 11.03
N TRP A 587 -11.83 22.53 11.16
CA TRP A 587 -13.20 22.17 10.81
C TRP A 587 -14.20 22.42 11.96
N PHE A 588 -13.78 22.22 13.20
CA PHE A 588 -14.64 22.30 14.38
C PHE A 588 -14.40 23.54 15.26
N GLY A 589 -13.35 24.30 15.00
CA GLY A 589 -12.89 25.41 15.83
C GLY A 589 -12.99 26.78 15.16
N GLY A 590 -13.81 26.91 14.08
CA GLY A 590 -14.15 28.21 13.49
C GLY A 590 -15.14 28.99 14.29
#